data_2500e4dd81eb76b414618c51e4c703ae
#
_entry.id   2500e4dd81eb76b414618c51e4c703ae
#
_cell.length_a   1.000
_cell.length_b   1.000
_cell.length_c   1.000
_cell.angle_alpha   90.00
_cell.angle_beta   90.00
_cell.angle_gamma   90.00
#
_symmetry.space_group_name_H-M   'P 1'
#
loop_
_entity.id
_entity.type
_entity.pdbx_description
1 polymer ?
#
loop_
_entity_poly.entity_id
_entity_poly.type
_entity_poly.pdbx_seq_one_letter_code
_entity_poly.pdbx_strand_id
1 'polypeptide(L)'
;MQHNAGFTRDDVVTAALEIGVDRFTMGKVARRLGVSAADLGHTVSSRDDLLVACLERVSADATLPPTGLSWQDYLRQLSDSLWDVLDAHSGLDHTLINLAWAYVPLMSVAKRAHNALVSGGLRSEDAYLALNYTFSTVLTAHQQAVAMAETVESDRQPGRGERGIDVATRMWDERFGGSGAALGMRGPQELDSGDDTDRVPFRPKESWLDRGAMAPKLEVIIGGFSGLSDVLSASSAGDNGASRESSPAPQSNDTRESSVNTLVLVFHPNISESRVNKALGAAAESLGGNITVRHMYDIYPDFNIDVATEQAALLGADRIVLQYPMYWLSCPPLLKKWLDDVLTFGWAYGSTGTALHGKELLLAVSVGGAGSAYGREGAHIYTIHEFLRPMQGTSRVIGTKYAVPFLSVGALEITDEAIAGRAQDYAAVLQTPELPLLDIFG
;
A
#
# COMPACT_ATOMS: atom_id res chain seq x y z
N MET A 1 24.95 48.71 -6.19
CA MET A 1 24.86 48.59 -4.74
C MET A 1 24.40 47.18 -4.45
N GLN A 2 25.32 46.29 -4.07
CA GLN A 2 25.01 44.94 -3.62
C GLN A 2 24.34 45.06 -2.26
N HIS A 3 23.03 44.82 -2.19
CA HIS A 3 22.38 44.53 -0.92
C HIS A 3 22.80 43.12 -0.53
N ASN A 4 23.78 43.07 0.36
CA ASN A 4 24.11 41.85 1.09
C ASN A 4 22.87 41.53 1.96
N ALA A 5 22.00 40.66 1.50
CA ALA A 5 20.88 40.19 2.31
C ALA A 5 21.54 39.50 3.55
N GLY A 6 21.33 40.03 4.71
CA GLY A 6 21.98 39.58 5.94
C GLY A 6 21.43 38.25 6.47
N PHE A 7 21.01 37.31 5.60
CA PHE A 7 20.50 35.95 5.91
C PHE A 7 21.19 34.91 5.04
N THR A 8 21.30 33.71 5.56
CA THR A 8 21.89 32.53 4.93
C THR A 8 20.81 31.57 4.41
N ARG A 9 21.19 30.55 3.59
CA ARG A 9 20.28 29.44 3.24
C ARG A 9 19.78 28.73 4.48
N ASP A 10 20.60 28.63 5.51
CA ASP A 10 20.26 28.03 6.79
C ASP A 10 19.16 28.78 7.53
N ASP A 11 19.20 30.10 7.54
CA ASP A 11 18.14 30.94 8.10
C ASP A 11 16.82 30.75 7.34
N VAL A 12 16.88 30.58 6.03
CA VAL A 12 15.67 30.31 5.19
C VAL A 12 15.07 28.97 5.52
N VAL A 13 15.89 27.92 5.67
CA VAL A 13 15.44 26.57 6.05
C VAL A 13 14.83 26.59 7.46
N THR A 14 15.50 27.21 8.41
CA THR A 14 15.02 27.37 9.78
C THR A 14 13.67 28.06 9.83
N ALA A 15 13.52 29.19 9.13
CA ALA A 15 12.24 29.90 9.05
C ALA A 15 11.11 29.07 8.41
N ALA A 16 11.43 28.23 7.41
CA ALA A 16 10.47 27.35 6.79
C ALA A 16 10.02 26.22 7.75
N LEU A 17 10.94 25.59 8.47
CA LEU A 17 10.66 24.57 9.47
C LEU A 17 9.81 25.10 10.62
N GLU A 18 10.09 26.32 11.12
CA GLU A 18 9.29 26.97 12.15
C GLU A 18 7.86 27.33 11.72
N ILE A 19 7.63 27.60 10.43
CA ILE A 19 6.27 27.82 9.86
C ILE A 19 5.49 26.51 9.76
N GLY A 20 6.18 25.41 9.55
CA GLY A 20 5.65 24.08 9.29
C GLY A 20 5.92 23.61 7.87
N VAL A 21 6.35 22.35 7.77
CA VAL A 21 6.84 21.75 6.51
C VAL A 21 5.77 21.71 5.41
N ASP A 22 4.53 21.49 5.78
CA ASP A 22 3.36 21.46 4.88
C ASP A 22 2.79 22.86 4.56
N ARG A 23 3.00 23.84 5.44
CA ARG A 23 2.30 25.15 5.45
C ARG A 23 3.14 26.34 5.02
N PHE A 24 4.47 26.20 4.88
CA PHE A 24 5.29 27.30 4.42
C PHE A 24 5.02 27.64 2.95
N THR A 25 5.12 28.93 2.65
CA THR A 25 5.17 29.46 1.28
C THR A 25 6.35 30.43 1.20
N MET A 26 6.91 30.65 0.02
CA MET A 26 8.00 31.62 -0.17
C MET A 26 7.67 32.99 0.42
N GLY A 27 6.43 33.46 0.28
CA GLY A 27 5.98 34.73 0.83
C GLY A 27 5.89 34.74 2.37
N LYS A 28 5.52 33.61 3.03
CA LYS A 28 5.53 33.49 4.49
C LYS A 28 6.95 33.50 5.04
N VAL A 29 7.86 32.77 4.37
CA VAL A 29 9.28 32.71 4.76
C VAL A 29 9.93 34.09 4.59
N ALA A 30 9.72 34.78 3.46
CA ALA A 30 10.20 36.14 3.23
C ALA A 30 9.74 37.11 4.34
N ARG A 31 8.45 37.07 4.67
CA ARG A 31 7.88 37.91 5.73
C ARG A 31 8.50 37.63 7.10
N ARG A 32 8.74 36.35 7.43
CA ARG A 32 9.36 35.96 8.68
C ARG A 32 10.81 36.45 8.81
N LEU A 33 11.54 36.44 7.70
CA LEU A 33 12.93 36.94 7.64
C LEU A 33 13.02 38.48 7.45
N GLY A 34 11.90 39.17 7.23
CA GLY A 34 11.89 40.62 7.00
C GLY A 34 12.48 41.03 5.66
N VAL A 35 12.42 40.16 4.63
CA VAL A 35 13.01 40.36 3.30
C VAL A 35 11.95 40.26 2.21
N SER A 36 12.30 40.61 0.95
CA SER A 36 11.40 40.41 -0.19
C SER A 36 11.45 38.97 -0.70
N ALA A 37 10.40 38.51 -1.38
CA ALA A 37 10.39 37.21 -2.02
C ALA A 37 11.45 37.10 -3.15
N ALA A 38 11.81 38.23 -3.77
CA ALA A 38 12.86 38.29 -4.77
C ALA A 38 14.26 38.04 -4.16
N ASP A 39 14.51 38.55 -2.94
CA ASP A 39 15.77 38.33 -2.23
C ASP A 39 15.94 36.85 -1.88
N LEU A 40 14.86 36.14 -1.51
CA LEU A 40 14.89 34.69 -1.29
C LEU A 40 15.28 33.92 -2.55
N GLY A 41 14.84 34.36 -3.74
CA GLY A 41 15.14 33.72 -5.02
C GLY A 41 16.63 33.61 -5.35
N HIS A 42 17.50 34.41 -4.69
CA HIS A 42 18.94 34.28 -4.80
C HIS A 42 19.52 33.16 -3.92
N THR A 43 18.78 32.67 -2.94
CA THR A 43 19.23 31.67 -1.94
C THR A 43 18.59 30.32 -2.18
N VAL A 44 17.32 30.29 -2.59
CA VAL A 44 16.53 29.09 -2.90
C VAL A 44 15.73 29.34 -4.17
N SER A 45 15.79 28.40 -5.12
CA SER A 45 15.25 28.58 -6.46
C SER A 45 13.73 28.41 -6.54
N SER A 46 13.13 27.62 -5.64
CA SER A 46 11.72 27.30 -5.63
C SER A 46 11.26 26.84 -4.23
N ARG A 47 9.92 26.69 -4.09
CA ARG A 47 9.35 26.06 -2.89
C ARG A 47 9.84 24.60 -2.72
N ASP A 48 9.97 23.86 -3.80
CA ASP A 48 10.41 22.46 -3.76
C ASP A 48 11.90 22.36 -3.42
N ASP A 49 12.77 23.27 -3.93
CA ASP A 49 14.17 23.36 -3.53
C ASP A 49 14.30 23.64 -2.01
N LEU A 50 13.47 24.54 -1.49
CA LEU A 50 13.43 24.80 -0.06
C LEU A 50 12.90 23.59 0.74
N LEU A 51 11.91 22.88 0.24
CA LEU A 51 11.38 21.69 0.87
C LEU A 51 12.42 20.56 0.93
N VAL A 52 13.15 20.33 -0.16
CA VAL A 52 14.31 19.41 -0.17
C VAL A 52 15.31 19.78 0.90
N ALA A 53 15.70 21.06 0.98
CA ALA A 53 16.65 21.54 1.99
C ALA A 53 16.13 21.36 3.43
N CYS A 54 14.83 21.53 3.66
CA CYS A 54 14.20 21.25 4.95
C CYS A 54 14.29 19.76 5.32
N LEU A 55 13.97 18.87 4.37
CA LEU A 55 14.03 17.42 4.56
C LEU A 55 15.47 16.92 4.76
N GLU A 56 16.44 17.49 4.04
CA GLU A 56 17.86 17.20 4.23
C GLU A 56 18.33 17.62 5.64
N ARG A 57 17.88 18.78 6.14
CA ARG A 57 18.16 19.24 7.50
C ARG A 57 17.54 18.27 8.52
N VAL A 58 16.28 17.92 8.40
CA VAL A 58 15.60 16.95 9.28
C VAL A 58 16.35 15.62 9.28
N SER A 59 16.79 15.14 8.09
CA SER A 59 17.59 13.91 7.95
C SER A 59 18.97 14.01 8.64
N ALA A 60 19.61 15.16 8.60
CA ALA A 60 20.92 15.37 9.21
C ALA A 60 20.82 15.45 10.75
N ASP A 61 19.77 16.09 11.25
CA ASP A 61 19.53 16.30 12.67
C ASP A 61 18.88 15.08 13.37
N ALA A 62 18.35 14.11 12.56
CA ALA A 62 17.71 12.91 13.08
C ALA A 62 18.67 12.05 13.92
N THR A 63 18.29 11.83 15.17
CA THR A 63 19.02 10.97 16.11
C THR A 63 18.55 9.53 15.96
N LEU A 64 19.45 8.64 15.54
CA LEU A 64 19.16 7.21 15.47
C LEU A 64 19.51 6.51 16.80
N PRO A 65 18.85 5.40 17.14
CA PRO A 65 19.22 4.57 18.28
C PRO A 65 20.68 4.10 18.18
N PRO A 66 21.32 3.80 19.33
CA PRO A 66 22.69 3.31 19.34
C PRO A 66 22.82 1.97 18.62
N THR A 67 23.97 1.76 17.98
CA THR A 67 24.31 0.47 17.37
C THR A 67 24.59 -0.58 18.43
N GLY A 68 24.33 -1.89 18.12
CA GLY A 68 24.58 -3.00 19.05
C GLY A 68 23.35 -3.44 19.85
N LEU A 69 22.21 -2.83 19.63
CA LEU A 69 20.93 -3.33 20.13
C LEU A 69 20.47 -4.56 19.34
N SER A 70 19.62 -5.40 19.96
CA SER A 70 18.80 -6.35 19.18
C SER A 70 17.97 -5.57 18.16
N TRP A 71 17.66 -6.17 17.02
CA TRP A 71 16.84 -5.50 16.01
C TRP A 71 15.44 -5.11 16.55
N GLN A 72 14.88 -5.90 17.50
CA GLN A 72 13.62 -5.61 18.16
C GLN A 72 13.71 -4.32 19.01
N ASP A 73 14.75 -4.21 19.85
CA ASP A 73 14.94 -3.02 20.68
C ASP A 73 15.32 -1.80 19.85
N TYR A 74 16.04 -2.04 18.75
CA TYR A 74 16.35 -0.96 17.80
C TYR A 74 15.07 -0.40 17.17
N LEU A 75 14.13 -1.26 16.70
CA LEU A 75 12.84 -0.80 16.15
C LEU A 75 12.00 -0.03 17.17
N ARG A 76 11.97 -0.46 18.44
CA ARG A 76 11.26 0.27 19.51
C ARG A 76 11.83 1.66 19.69
N GLN A 77 13.12 1.78 19.85
CA GLN A 77 13.77 3.08 20.03
C GLN A 77 13.74 3.93 18.76
N LEU A 78 13.81 3.33 17.57
CA LEU A 78 13.67 4.03 16.30
C LEU A 78 12.28 4.65 16.15
N SER A 79 11.24 3.92 16.53
CA SER A 79 9.87 4.43 16.45
C SER A 79 9.64 5.62 17.41
N ASP A 80 10.25 5.58 18.60
CA ASP A 80 10.24 6.72 19.53
C ASP A 80 11.00 7.92 18.95
N SER A 81 12.18 7.68 18.37
CA SER A 81 12.98 8.75 17.73
C SER A 81 12.26 9.38 16.53
N LEU A 82 11.57 8.57 15.73
CA LEU A 82 10.76 9.06 14.62
C LEU A 82 9.60 9.93 15.12
N TRP A 83 8.93 9.51 16.18
CA TRP A 83 7.86 10.29 16.78
C TRP A 83 8.35 11.64 17.29
N ASP A 84 9.51 11.68 17.97
CA ASP A 84 10.14 12.94 18.42
C ASP A 84 10.44 13.89 17.25
N VAL A 85 10.90 13.36 16.12
CA VAL A 85 11.17 14.14 14.91
C VAL A 85 9.87 14.74 14.34
N LEU A 86 8.78 13.97 14.35
CA LEU A 86 7.48 14.43 13.86
C LEU A 86 6.88 15.52 14.78
N ASP A 87 6.99 15.34 16.09
CA ASP A 87 6.57 16.35 17.09
C ASP A 87 7.37 17.66 16.93
N ALA A 88 8.67 17.56 16.64
CA ALA A 88 9.53 18.72 16.46
C ALA A 88 9.27 19.48 15.14
N HIS A 89 8.70 18.83 14.12
CA HIS A 89 8.53 19.40 12.77
C HIS A 89 7.08 19.31 12.28
N SER A 90 6.27 20.29 12.67
CA SER A 90 4.85 20.37 12.31
C SER A 90 4.61 20.20 10.80
N GLY A 91 3.71 19.27 10.43
CA GLY A 91 3.32 18.98 9.06
C GLY A 91 4.31 18.10 8.29
N LEU A 92 5.33 17.56 8.95
CA LEU A 92 6.29 16.64 8.34
C LEU A 92 5.62 15.30 7.99
N ASP A 93 4.81 14.76 8.89
CA ASP A 93 4.00 13.55 8.67
C ASP A 93 3.09 13.69 7.45
N HIS A 94 2.33 14.78 7.37
CA HIS A 94 1.47 15.12 6.23
C HIS A 94 2.28 15.21 4.93
N THR A 95 3.45 15.84 4.96
CA THR A 95 4.33 15.98 3.80
C THR A 95 4.86 14.64 3.32
N LEU A 96 5.33 13.77 4.23
CA LEU A 96 5.88 12.45 3.91
C LEU A 96 4.83 11.46 3.41
N ILE A 97 3.58 11.57 3.85
CA ILE A 97 2.47 10.74 3.37
C ILE A 97 2.01 11.18 1.98
N ASN A 98 1.94 12.49 1.70
CA ASN A 98 1.28 13.01 0.51
C ASN A 98 2.24 13.31 -0.66
N LEU A 99 3.54 13.42 -0.43
CA LEU A 99 4.53 13.67 -1.48
C LEU A 99 5.42 12.44 -1.69
N ALA A 100 5.16 11.70 -2.76
CA ALA A 100 5.84 10.44 -3.06
C ALA A 100 7.38 10.54 -3.15
N TRP A 101 7.94 11.71 -3.45
CA TRP A 101 9.38 11.93 -3.52
C TRP A 101 10.03 12.43 -2.22
N ALA A 102 9.23 12.83 -1.22
CA ALA A 102 9.72 13.44 0.02
C ALA A 102 10.60 12.51 0.87
N TYR A 103 10.54 11.19 0.65
CA TYR A 103 11.42 10.23 1.32
C TYR A 103 12.86 10.24 0.76
N VAL A 104 13.09 10.75 -0.47
CA VAL A 104 14.41 10.68 -1.13
C VAL A 104 15.51 11.40 -0.33
N PRO A 105 15.32 12.63 0.21
CA PRO A 105 16.29 13.27 1.07
C PRO A 105 16.58 12.53 2.39
N LEU A 106 15.69 11.61 2.80
CA LEU A 106 15.83 10.81 4.03
C LEU A 106 16.60 9.49 3.83
N MET A 107 16.99 9.14 2.59
CA MET A 107 17.61 7.85 2.29
C MET A 107 18.93 7.60 3.01
N SER A 108 19.67 8.63 3.35
CA SER A 108 20.93 8.49 4.13
C SER A 108 20.68 7.99 5.56
N VAL A 109 19.65 8.51 6.22
CA VAL A 109 19.26 8.08 7.58
C VAL A 109 18.57 6.71 7.51
N ALA A 110 17.74 6.45 6.52
CA ALA A 110 17.11 5.14 6.31
C ALA A 110 18.14 4.03 6.10
N LYS A 111 19.20 4.28 5.30
CA LYS A 111 20.31 3.33 5.10
C LYS A 111 21.06 3.03 6.39
N ARG A 112 21.30 4.04 7.24
CA ARG A 112 21.96 3.83 8.55
C ARG A 112 21.10 2.96 9.46
N ALA A 113 19.79 3.23 9.52
CA ALA A 113 18.85 2.44 10.30
C ALA A 113 18.75 1.00 9.80
N HIS A 114 18.66 0.79 8.48
CA HIS A 114 18.70 -0.53 7.86
C HIS A 114 19.94 -1.33 8.26
N ASN A 115 21.13 -0.72 8.14
CA ASN A 115 22.38 -1.39 8.51
C ASN A 115 22.44 -1.76 9.99
N ALA A 116 21.87 -0.93 10.87
CA ALA A 116 21.77 -1.22 12.29
C ALA A 116 20.86 -2.42 12.59
N LEU A 117 19.73 -2.52 11.92
CA LEU A 117 18.83 -3.69 12.02
C LEU A 117 19.49 -4.99 11.54
N VAL A 118 20.21 -4.93 10.42
CA VAL A 118 20.97 -6.09 9.91
C VAL A 118 22.05 -6.48 10.90
N SER A 119 22.78 -5.52 11.46
CA SER A 119 23.78 -5.77 12.50
C SER A 119 23.17 -6.31 13.81
N GLY A 120 21.92 -5.97 14.09
CA GLY A 120 21.12 -6.48 15.20
C GLY A 120 20.51 -7.86 15.00
N GLY A 121 20.80 -8.51 13.86
CA GLY A 121 20.41 -9.90 13.57
C GLY A 121 19.25 -10.08 12.60
N LEU A 122 18.71 -9.02 12.00
CA LEU A 122 17.65 -9.13 10.99
C LEU A 122 18.27 -9.32 9.59
N ARG A 123 17.66 -10.16 8.75
CA ARG A 123 18.09 -10.30 7.35
C ARG A 123 17.86 -8.99 6.59
N SER A 124 18.71 -8.69 5.60
CA SER A 124 18.65 -7.41 4.86
C SER A 124 17.29 -7.12 4.24
N GLU A 125 16.65 -8.13 3.67
CA GLU A 125 15.31 -8.00 3.06
C GLU A 125 14.23 -7.70 4.12
N ASP A 126 14.29 -8.40 5.25
CA ASP A 126 13.37 -8.21 6.37
C ASP A 126 13.61 -6.86 7.06
N ALA A 127 14.86 -6.40 7.15
CA ALA A 127 15.21 -5.09 7.67
C ALA A 127 14.58 -3.95 6.86
N TYR A 128 14.59 -4.06 5.52
CA TYR A 128 13.90 -3.10 4.66
C TYR A 128 12.39 -3.06 4.92
N LEU A 129 11.74 -4.23 4.98
CA LEU A 129 10.30 -4.34 5.24
C LEU A 129 9.95 -3.85 6.64
N ALA A 130 10.72 -4.23 7.66
CA ALA A 130 10.51 -3.79 9.04
C ALA A 130 10.60 -2.27 9.18
N LEU A 131 11.58 -1.63 8.51
CA LEU A 131 11.69 -0.18 8.46
C LEU A 131 10.50 0.47 7.77
N ASN A 132 10.08 -0.07 6.63
CA ASN A 132 8.96 0.49 5.86
C ASN A 132 7.66 0.42 6.65
N TYR A 133 7.35 -0.74 7.25
CA TYR A 133 6.17 -0.90 8.10
C TYR A 133 6.22 -0.01 9.34
N THR A 134 7.37 0.04 10.03
CA THR A 134 7.52 0.90 11.21
C THR A 134 7.34 2.37 10.85
N PHE A 135 8.00 2.84 9.80
CA PHE A 135 7.89 4.21 9.33
C PHE A 135 6.45 4.59 8.97
N SER A 136 5.77 3.77 8.15
CA SER A 136 4.38 4.02 7.76
C SER A 136 3.44 4.00 8.97
N THR A 137 3.66 3.09 9.91
CA THR A 137 2.85 2.97 11.13
C THR A 137 3.01 4.18 12.04
N VAL A 138 4.25 4.65 12.24
CA VAL A 138 4.54 5.85 13.05
C VAL A 138 3.91 7.08 12.41
N LEU A 139 4.11 7.31 11.10
CA LEU A 139 3.52 8.46 10.39
C LEU A 139 2.00 8.49 10.53
N THR A 140 1.35 7.35 10.29
CA THR A 140 -0.12 7.27 10.34
C THR A 140 -0.64 7.46 11.77
N ALA A 141 0.02 6.85 12.76
CA ALA A 141 -0.38 6.97 14.16
C ALA A 141 -0.19 8.41 14.67
N HIS A 142 0.91 9.07 14.30
CA HIS A 142 1.18 10.47 14.66
C HIS A 142 0.13 11.41 14.04
N GLN A 143 -0.15 11.27 12.74
CA GLN A 143 -1.16 12.08 12.07
C GLN A 143 -2.55 11.92 12.71
N GLN A 144 -2.93 10.68 13.09
CA GLN A 144 -4.18 10.42 13.81
C GLN A 144 -4.18 11.08 15.20
N ALA A 145 -3.07 11.00 15.93
CA ALA A 145 -2.95 11.60 17.25
C ALA A 145 -3.08 13.13 17.19
N VAL A 146 -2.41 13.78 16.24
CA VAL A 146 -2.51 15.22 16.00
C VAL A 146 -3.96 15.62 15.65
N ALA A 147 -4.60 14.90 14.72
CA ALA A 147 -5.98 15.20 14.32
C ALA A 147 -6.98 15.01 15.47
N MET A 148 -6.77 14.03 16.35
CA MET A 148 -7.60 13.81 17.54
C MET A 148 -7.34 14.82 18.66
N ALA A 149 -6.13 15.37 18.74
CA ALA A 149 -5.78 16.41 19.71
C ALA A 149 -6.26 17.80 19.27
N GLU A 150 -6.37 18.05 17.97
CA GLU A 150 -6.81 19.33 17.43
C GLU A 150 -8.24 19.67 17.87
N THR A 151 -8.47 20.97 18.12
CA THR A 151 -9.79 21.50 18.45
C THR A 151 -10.60 21.71 17.16
N VAL A 152 -11.73 21.02 17.05
CA VAL A 152 -12.69 21.17 15.95
C VAL A 152 -13.86 22.02 16.40
N GLU A 153 -14.41 22.83 15.50
CA GLU A 153 -15.60 23.62 15.77
C GLU A 153 -16.80 22.68 15.86
N SER A 154 -17.56 22.77 16.95
CA SER A 154 -18.72 21.91 17.17
C SER A 154 -19.98 22.56 16.60
N ASP A 155 -20.67 21.90 15.67
CA ASP A 155 -21.97 22.34 15.15
C ASP A 155 -23.06 22.46 16.26
N ARG A 156 -22.86 21.76 17.40
CA ARG A 156 -23.80 21.78 18.53
C ARG A 156 -23.60 22.96 19.50
N GLN A 157 -22.39 23.53 19.52
CA GLN A 157 -22.05 24.69 20.36
C GLN A 157 -21.15 25.65 19.56
N PRO A 158 -21.74 26.51 18.71
CA PRO A 158 -20.97 27.49 17.95
C PRO A 158 -20.12 28.36 18.86
N GLY A 159 -18.83 28.45 18.58
CA GLY A 159 -17.85 29.22 19.36
C GLY A 159 -17.18 28.46 20.51
N ARG A 160 -17.49 27.19 20.75
CA ARG A 160 -16.76 26.34 21.68
C ARG A 160 -16.14 25.15 20.91
N GLY A 161 -14.82 25.19 20.78
CA GLY A 161 -14.10 24.06 20.18
C GLY A 161 -14.07 22.86 21.14
N GLU A 162 -14.21 21.63 20.59
CA GLU A 162 -14.01 20.36 21.28
C GLU A 162 -12.81 19.66 20.67
N ARG A 163 -12.03 18.91 21.44
CA ARG A 163 -10.95 18.06 20.85
C ARG A 163 -11.57 16.99 19.97
N GLY A 164 -10.90 16.64 18.88
CA GLY A 164 -11.36 15.59 17.95
C GLY A 164 -11.67 14.28 18.66
N ILE A 165 -10.86 13.89 19.65
CA ILE A 165 -11.10 12.66 20.44
C ILE A 165 -12.38 12.74 21.27
N ASP A 166 -12.73 13.89 21.83
CA ASP A 166 -13.96 14.03 22.62
C ASP A 166 -15.19 13.91 21.71
N VAL A 167 -15.12 14.50 20.50
CA VAL A 167 -16.14 14.35 19.45
C VAL A 167 -16.28 12.88 19.02
N ALA A 168 -15.15 12.20 18.73
CA ALA A 168 -15.16 10.81 18.31
C ALA A 168 -15.73 9.87 19.40
N THR A 169 -15.35 10.08 20.64
CA THR A 169 -15.84 9.33 21.79
C THR A 169 -17.34 9.51 21.97
N ARG A 170 -17.82 10.73 21.91
CA ARG A 170 -19.25 11.04 22.00
C ARG A 170 -20.04 10.38 20.86
N MET A 171 -19.56 10.48 19.60
CA MET A 171 -20.20 9.83 18.46
C MET A 171 -20.24 8.31 18.59
N TRP A 172 -19.17 7.72 19.14
CA TRP A 172 -19.10 6.30 19.45
C TRP A 172 -20.17 5.92 20.47
N ASP A 173 -20.21 6.62 21.59
CA ASP A 173 -21.13 6.33 22.69
C ASP A 173 -22.60 6.51 22.28
N GLU A 174 -22.91 7.53 21.46
CA GLU A 174 -24.24 7.76 20.88
C GLU A 174 -24.66 6.62 19.92
N ARG A 175 -23.70 6.07 19.14
CA ARG A 175 -24.01 5.08 18.10
C ARG A 175 -24.04 3.63 18.64
N PHE A 176 -23.13 3.30 19.54
CA PHE A 176 -22.87 1.91 19.95
C PHE A 176 -23.10 1.67 21.46
N GLY A 177 -23.38 2.69 22.24
CA GLY A 177 -23.36 2.64 23.70
C GLY A 177 -21.94 2.41 24.25
N GLY A 178 -21.66 2.81 25.48
CA GLY A 178 -20.30 2.76 26.02
C GLY A 178 -19.66 1.34 26.05
N SER A 179 -20.45 0.28 25.96
CA SER A 179 -19.99 -1.12 26.04
C SER A 179 -19.66 -1.78 24.70
N GLY A 180 -19.94 -1.12 23.55
CA GLY A 180 -19.76 -1.73 22.23
C GLY A 180 -20.66 -2.95 21.95
N ALA A 181 -21.60 -3.26 22.81
CA ALA A 181 -22.51 -4.44 22.70
C ALA A 181 -23.29 -4.44 21.39
N ALA A 182 -23.62 -3.26 20.84
CA ALA A 182 -24.33 -3.11 19.57
C ALA A 182 -23.52 -3.63 18.34
N LEU A 183 -22.21 -3.80 18.46
CA LEU A 183 -21.35 -4.37 17.40
C LEU A 183 -21.24 -5.90 17.47
N GLY A 184 -21.95 -6.57 18.38
CA GLY A 184 -21.83 -8.02 18.57
C GLY A 184 -20.45 -8.47 19.06
N MET A 185 -19.60 -7.56 19.49
CA MET A 185 -18.29 -7.88 20.05
C MET A 185 -18.48 -8.50 21.42
N ARG A 186 -18.11 -9.77 21.55
CA ARG A 186 -18.02 -10.42 22.87
C ARG A 186 -16.79 -9.85 23.56
N GLY A 187 -17.00 -9.07 24.60
CA GLY A 187 -15.94 -8.78 25.59
C GLY A 187 -15.43 -10.08 26.22
N PRO A 188 -14.23 -10.09 26.81
CA PRO A 188 -13.78 -11.22 27.62
C PRO A 188 -14.83 -11.54 28.65
N GLN A 189 -15.16 -12.82 28.82
CA GLN A 189 -16.32 -13.32 29.60
C GLN A 189 -16.25 -13.08 31.11
N GLU A 190 -15.28 -12.34 31.63
CA GLU A 190 -15.18 -11.99 33.04
C GLU A 190 -14.55 -10.59 33.17
N LEU A 191 -15.37 -9.56 33.07
CA LEU A 191 -14.98 -8.25 33.58
C LEU A 191 -15.81 -7.97 34.80
N ASP A 192 -15.15 -8.10 35.96
CA ASP A 192 -15.58 -7.57 37.24
C ASP A 192 -16.05 -6.13 37.06
N SER A 193 -17.06 -5.72 37.80
CA SER A 193 -17.89 -4.53 37.68
C SER A 193 -17.13 -3.19 37.90
N GLY A 194 -16.06 -2.95 37.16
CA GLY A 194 -15.38 -1.67 37.04
C GLY A 194 -15.69 -1.04 35.68
N ASP A 195 -15.94 0.25 35.64
CA ASP A 195 -16.16 1.06 34.43
C ASP A 195 -14.89 1.14 33.59
N ASP A 196 -14.49 0.01 32.97
CA ASP A 196 -13.24 -0.11 32.19
C ASP A 196 -13.55 0.08 30.69
N THR A 197 -14.06 1.29 30.36
CA THR A 197 -14.35 1.70 28.98
C THR A 197 -13.10 1.69 28.10
N ASP A 198 -11.89 1.66 28.68
CA ASP A 198 -10.61 1.58 27.97
C ASP A 198 -10.35 0.21 27.33
N ARG A 199 -11.10 -0.83 27.74
CA ARG A 199 -11.01 -2.18 27.16
C ARG A 199 -11.93 -2.43 25.97
N VAL A 200 -12.82 -1.49 25.64
CA VAL A 200 -13.72 -1.64 24.50
C VAL A 200 -12.92 -1.46 23.19
N PRO A 201 -12.85 -2.50 22.34
CA PRO A 201 -12.18 -2.38 21.04
C PRO A 201 -12.78 -1.22 20.21
N PHE A 202 -11.93 -0.48 19.49
CA PHE A 202 -12.28 0.63 18.60
C PHE A 202 -12.93 1.86 19.27
N ARG A 203 -13.24 1.85 20.57
CA ARG A 203 -13.65 3.06 21.27
C ARG A 203 -12.44 4.00 21.37
N PRO A 204 -12.56 5.30 21.00
CA PRO A 204 -11.47 6.25 21.12
C PRO A 204 -10.95 6.32 22.57
N LYS A 205 -9.62 6.42 22.75
CA LYS A 205 -8.94 6.38 24.04
C LYS A 205 -7.94 7.53 24.15
N GLU A 206 -7.73 8.07 25.32
CA GLU A 206 -6.71 9.11 25.56
C GLU A 206 -5.31 8.66 25.09
N SER A 207 -4.96 7.37 25.19
CA SER A 207 -3.71 6.82 24.67
C SER A 207 -3.57 6.91 23.13
N TRP A 208 -4.62 7.30 22.42
CA TRP A 208 -4.54 7.57 20.98
C TRP A 208 -4.03 8.97 20.65
N LEU A 209 -3.90 9.84 21.65
CA LEU A 209 -3.36 11.19 21.49
C LEU A 209 -1.82 11.23 21.50
N ASP A 210 -1.17 10.11 21.79
CA ASP A 210 0.27 10.02 21.94
C ASP A 210 0.81 8.68 21.37
N ARG A 211 2.05 8.36 21.74
CA ARG A 211 2.74 7.12 21.34
C ARG A 211 2.02 5.82 21.74
N GLY A 212 1.08 5.90 22.68
CA GLY A 212 0.26 4.74 23.08
C GLY A 212 -0.56 4.16 21.94
N ALA A 213 -0.90 4.96 20.91
CA ALA A 213 -1.57 4.48 19.71
C ALA A 213 -0.66 3.60 18.84
N MET A 214 0.65 3.80 18.90
CA MET A 214 1.64 3.15 18.03
C MET A 214 2.22 1.89 18.66
N ALA A 215 2.48 1.87 19.98
CA ALA A 215 3.18 0.79 20.66
C ALA A 215 2.60 -0.61 20.40
N PRO A 216 1.28 -0.87 20.48
CA PRO A 216 0.71 -2.19 20.19
C PRO A 216 0.91 -2.60 18.72
N LYS A 217 0.85 -1.66 17.78
CA LYS A 217 1.05 -1.92 16.35
C LYS A 217 2.50 -2.32 16.07
N LEU A 218 3.44 -1.68 16.74
CA LEU A 218 4.87 -1.99 16.64
C LEU A 218 5.18 -3.40 17.16
N GLU A 219 4.57 -3.83 18.28
CA GLU A 219 4.76 -5.19 18.80
C GLU A 219 4.22 -6.26 17.84
N VAL A 220 3.16 -5.98 17.10
CA VAL A 220 2.67 -6.87 16.01
C VAL A 220 3.70 -6.97 14.89
N ILE A 221 4.32 -5.86 14.48
CA ILE A 221 5.38 -5.84 13.47
C ILE A 221 6.57 -6.68 13.95
N ILE A 222 7.05 -6.44 15.17
CA ILE A 222 8.18 -7.17 15.76
C ILE A 222 7.86 -8.67 15.89
N GLY A 223 6.67 -9.03 16.37
CA GLY A 223 6.24 -10.42 16.49
C GLY A 223 6.18 -11.14 15.14
N GLY A 224 5.69 -10.46 14.10
CA GLY A 224 5.63 -10.99 12.74
C GLY A 224 7.02 -11.34 12.19
N PHE A 225 7.99 -10.44 12.32
CA PHE A 225 9.36 -10.69 11.85
C PHE A 225 10.12 -11.71 12.73
N SER A 226 9.85 -11.79 14.04
CA SER A 226 10.42 -12.81 14.93
C SER A 226 9.96 -14.20 14.53
N GLY A 227 8.65 -14.40 14.32
CA GLY A 227 8.10 -15.68 13.89
C GLY A 227 8.62 -16.13 12.51
N LEU A 228 8.82 -15.19 11.59
CA LEU A 228 9.38 -15.48 10.26
C LEU A 228 10.84 -15.96 10.37
N SER A 229 11.64 -15.33 11.22
CA SER A 229 13.03 -15.70 11.49
C SER A 229 13.15 -17.11 12.08
N ASP A 230 12.26 -17.49 13.01
CA ASP A 230 12.25 -18.79 13.65
C ASP A 230 11.89 -19.92 12.67
N VAL A 231 10.89 -19.71 11.82
CA VAL A 231 10.48 -20.68 10.78
C VAL A 231 11.60 -20.93 9.79
N LEU A 232 12.32 -19.89 9.36
CA LEU A 232 13.41 -19.99 8.40
C LEU A 232 14.68 -20.60 9.01
N SER A 233 14.94 -20.35 10.30
CA SER A 233 16.05 -20.99 11.04
C SER A 233 15.78 -22.47 11.25
N ALA A 234 14.54 -22.87 11.54
CA ALA A 234 14.15 -24.27 11.69
C ALA A 234 14.24 -25.04 10.35
N SER A 235 13.94 -24.40 9.22
CA SER A 235 14.06 -25.03 7.90
C SER A 235 15.51 -25.21 7.46
N SER A 236 16.42 -24.32 7.87
CA SER A 236 17.87 -24.44 7.58
C SER A 236 18.61 -25.44 8.47
N ALA A 237 18.09 -25.74 9.66
CA ALA A 237 18.67 -26.74 10.58
C ALA A 237 18.25 -28.19 10.25
N GLY A 238 17.23 -28.36 9.39
CA GLY A 238 16.69 -29.67 9.01
C GLY A 238 17.38 -30.37 7.83
N ASP A 239 18.36 -29.74 7.15
CA ASP A 239 18.92 -30.26 5.91
C ASP A 239 20.35 -30.86 6.07
N ASN A 240 20.70 -31.39 7.25
CA ASN A 240 21.91 -32.19 7.45
C ASN A 240 21.56 -33.60 7.91
N GLY A 241 21.39 -34.48 6.93
CA GLY A 241 21.59 -35.92 7.10
C GLY A 241 20.33 -36.80 7.23
N ALA A 242 19.68 -37.08 6.12
CA ALA A 242 19.03 -38.37 5.92
C ALA A 242 19.05 -38.74 4.44
N SER A 243 19.90 -39.66 4.07
CA SER A 243 19.83 -40.41 2.81
C SER A 243 18.45 -41.06 2.70
N ARG A 244 17.60 -40.58 1.84
CA ARG A 244 16.34 -41.23 1.50
C ARG A 244 16.62 -42.27 0.40
N GLU A 245 16.63 -43.54 0.81
CA GLU A 245 16.45 -44.66 -0.07
C GLU A 245 15.19 -44.46 -0.93
N SER A 246 15.39 -44.64 -2.23
CA SER A 246 14.36 -44.60 -3.24
C SER A 246 13.44 -45.83 -3.13
N SER A 247 12.23 -45.65 -2.66
CA SER A 247 11.13 -46.58 -2.93
C SER A 247 10.36 -46.10 -4.16
N PRO A 248 10.02 -47.01 -5.11
CA PRO A 248 9.40 -46.64 -6.36
C PRO A 248 7.93 -46.21 -6.12
N ALA A 249 7.58 -45.05 -6.67
CA ALA A 249 6.21 -44.56 -6.72
C ALA A 249 5.32 -45.50 -7.53
N PRO A 250 4.06 -45.71 -7.14
CA PRO A 250 3.11 -46.42 -7.98
C PRO A 250 2.79 -45.57 -9.23
N GLN A 251 3.06 -46.14 -10.39
CA GLN A 251 2.61 -45.57 -11.65
C GLN A 251 1.12 -45.70 -11.74
N SER A 252 0.39 -44.63 -11.48
CA SER A 252 -0.98 -44.48 -11.96
C SER A 252 -0.94 -43.71 -13.28
N ASN A 253 -1.10 -44.45 -14.37
CA ASN A 253 -1.52 -43.92 -15.66
C ASN A 253 -2.94 -43.33 -15.48
N ASP A 254 -3.04 -42.07 -15.17
CA ASP A 254 -4.26 -41.28 -15.34
C ASP A 254 -3.86 -40.02 -16.13
N THR A 255 -3.86 -40.16 -17.45
CA THR A 255 -3.81 -39.03 -18.39
C THR A 255 -5.17 -38.32 -18.37
N ARG A 256 -5.44 -37.62 -17.25
CA ARG A 256 -6.34 -36.49 -17.26
C ARG A 256 -5.50 -35.29 -17.66
N GLU A 257 -5.74 -34.78 -18.87
CA GLU A 257 -5.44 -33.41 -19.19
C GLU A 257 -6.09 -32.56 -18.08
N SER A 258 -5.30 -32.06 -17.14
CA SER A 258 -5.78 -31.20 -16.06
C SER A 258 -6.16 -29.87 -16.69
N SER A 259 -7.43 -29.70 -17.01
CA SER A 259 -7.96 -28.43 -17.48
C SER A 259 -7.84 -27.39 -16.37
N VAL A 260 -7.10 -26.29 -16.61
CA VAL A 260 -6.92 -25.16 -15.66
C VAL A 260 -8.25 -24.42 -15.51
N ASN A 261 -8.82 -24.41 -14.30
CA ASN A 261 -10.03 -23.62 -14.02
C ASN A 261 -9.70 -22.13 -14.03
N THR A 262 -10.19 -21.40 -15.00
CA THR A 262 -9.89 -19.97 -15.20
C THR A 262 -11.10 -19.12 -14.87
N LEU A 263 -10.91 -18.15 -13.96
CA LEU A 263 -11.89 -17.13 -13.61
C LEU A 263 -11.49 -15.79 -14.23
N VAL A 264 -12.29 -15.28 -15.16
CA VAL A 264 -12.10 -13.99 -15.82
C VAL A 264 -13.05 -12.97 -15.20
N LEU A 265 -12.48 -11.96 -14.53
CA LEU A 265 -13.22 -10.85 -13.91
C LEU A 265 -13.08 -9.61 -14.80
N VAL A 266 -14.18 -9.22 -15.47
CA VAL A 266 -14.22 -8.09 -16.40
C VAL A 266 -14.65 -6.83 -15.67
N PHE A 267 -13.73 -5.87 -15.48
CA PHE A 267 -13.99 -4.59 -14.84
C PHE A 267 -14.08 -3.47 -15.88
N HIS A 268 -15.19 -3.37 -16.60
CA HIS A 268 -15.43 -2.27 -17.52
C HIS A 268 -16.76 -1.58 -17.21
N PRO A 269 -16.78 -0.25 -16.87
CA PRO A 269 -17.99 0.42 -16.41
C PRO A 269 -19.10 0.51 -17.47
N ASN A 270 -18.75 0.47 -18.74
CA ASN A 270 -19.70 0.46 -19.85
C ASN A 270 -19.20 -0.52 -20.94
N ILE A 271 -19.36 -1.83 -20.69
CA ILE A 271 -18.84 -2.88 -21.58
C ILE A 271 -19.50 -2.82 -22.96
N SER A 272 -20.74 -2.37 -23.06
CA SER A 272 -21.47 -2.30 -24.34
C SER A 272 -20.80 -1.34 -25.34
N GLU A 273 -20.16 -0.26 -24.85
CA GLU A 273 -19.46 0.75 -25.63
C GLU A 273 -17.98 0.40 -25.87
N SER A 274 -17.46 -0.61 -25.17
CA SER A 274 -16.08 -1.00 -25.30
C SER A 274 -15.85 -1.88 -26.52
N ARG A 275 -15.04 -1.44 -27.47
CA ARG A 275 -14.67 -2.26 -28.62
C ARG A 275 -13.76 -3.42 -28.22
N VAL A 276 -12.66 -3.13 -27.54
CA VAL A 276 -11.62 -4.11 -27.17
C VAL A 276 -12.09 -5.02 -26.04
N ASN A 277 -12.47 -4.47 -24.87
CA ASN A 277 -12.83 -5.34 -23.73
C ASN A 277 -14.07 -6.18 -23.99
N LYS A 278 -15.03 -5.70 -24.79
CA LYS A 278 -16.19 -6.45 -25.23
C LYS A 278 -15.77 -7.66 -26.10
N ALA A 279 -14.87 -7.45 -27.05
CA ALA A 279 -14.38 -8.53 -27.92
C ALA A 279 -13.58 -9.58 -27.13
N LEU A 280 -12.72 -9.15 -26.21
CA LEU A 280 -11.96 -10.05 -25.32
C LEU A 280 -12.91 -10.84 -24.39
N GLY A 281 -13.88 -10.19 -23.76
CA GLY A 281 -14.87 -10.85 -22.90
C GLY A 281 -15.69 -11.89 -23.67
N ALA A 282 -16.19 -11.53 -24.86
CA ALA A 282 -16.92 -12.44 -25.71
C ALA A 282 -16.07 -13.64 -26.19
N ALA A 283 -14.79 -13.42 -26.49
CA ALA A 283 -13.85 -14.50 -26.80
C ALA A 283 -13.67 -15.46 -25.61
N ALA A 284 -13.50 -14.94 -24.41
CA ALA A 284 -13.41 -15.77 -23.20
C ALA A 284 -14.71 -16.56 -22.94
N GLU A 285 -15.87 -15.93 -23.06
CA GLU A 285 -17.19 -16.57 -22.91
C GLU A 285 -17.40 -17.70 -23.90
N SER A 286 -16.95 -17.53 -25.18
CA SER A 286 -17.10 -18.52 -26.22
C SER A 286 -16.33 -19.82 -25.97
N LEU A 287 -15.31 -19.80 -25.09
CA LEU A 287 -14.52 -20.97 -24.76
C LEU A 287 -15.29 -21.94 -23.84
N GLY A 288 -16.10 -21.42 -22.94
CA GLY A 288 -16.89 -22.22 -21.99
C GLY A 288 -16.06 -23.19 -21.14
N GLY A 289 -16.65 -24.32 -20.78
CA GLY A 289 -15.98 -25.42 -20.09
C GLY A 289 -15.42 -25.00 -18.71
N ASN A 290 -14.10 -24.95 -18.61
CA ASN A 290 -13.36 -24.57 -17.40
C ASN A 290 -13.06 -23.07 -17.28
N ILE A 291 -13.65 -22.24 -18.17
CA ILE A 291 -13.49 -20.78 -18.14
C ILE A 291 -14.81 -20.14 -17.71
N THR A 292 -14.78 -19.41 -16.61
CA THR A 292 -15.91 -18.65 -16.08
C THR A 292 -15.65 -17.16 -16.23
N VAL A 293 -16.57 -16.44 -16.88
CA VAL A 293 -16.47 -14.99 -17.07
C VAL A 293 -17.50 -14.28 -16.19
N ARG A 294 -17.10 -13.21 -15.52
CA ARG A 294 -17.96 -12.39 -14.66
C ARG A 294 -17.80 -10.92 -15.00
N HIS A 295 -18.89 -10.27 -15.38
CA HIS A 295 -18.95 -8.83 -15.66
C HIS A 295 -19.23 -8.06 -14.36
N MET A 296 -18.19 -7.54 -13.76
CA MET A 296 -18.23 -7.05 -12.38
C MET A 296 -19.11 -5.82 -12.18
N TYR A 297 -19.18 -4.92 -13.18
CA TYR A 297 -20.07 -3.76 -13.11
C TYR A 297 -21.55 -4.10 -13.29
N ASP A 298 -21.87 -5.23 -13.95
CA ASP A 298 -23.25 -5.72 -14.05
C ASP A 298 -23.68 -6.43 -12.76
N ILE A 299 -22.73 -7.09 -12.09
CA ILE A 299 -22.98 -7.80 -10.82
C ILE A 299 -23.04 -6.79 -9.63
N TYR A 300 -22.18 -5.78 -9.63
CA TYR A 300 -22.06 -4.80 -8.56
C TYR A 300 -22.22 -3.36 -9.07
N PRO A 301 -23.39 -3.00 -9.65
CA PRO A 301 -23.60 -1.65 -10.19
C PRO A 301 -23.59 -0.55 -9.12
N ASP A 302 -23.88 -0.90 -7.88
CA ASP A 302 -23.88 -0.03 -6.71
C ASP A 302 -22.57 -0.07 -5.90
N PHE A 303 -21.57 -0.83 -6.39
CA PHE A 303 -20.28 -1.03 -5.71
C PHE A 303 -20.40 -1.77 -4.35
N ASN A 304 -21.53 -2.39 -4.05
CA ASN A 304 -21.70 -3.18 -2.84
C ASN A 304 -21.30 -4.64 -3.10
N ILE A 305 -20.02 -4.96 -2.89
CA ILE A 305 -19.41 -6.23 -3.24
C ILE A 305 -19.77 -7.32 -2.21
N ASP A 306 -20.30 -8.45 -2.67
CA ASP A 306 -20.43 -9.66 -1.86
C ASP A 306 -19.08 -10.38 -1.74
N VAL A 307 -18.36 -10.04 -0.69
CA VAL A 307 -17.01 -10.55 -0.42
C VAL A 307 -16.97 -12.07 -0.36
N ALA A 308 -17.96 -12.71 0.28
CA ALA A 308 -18.00 -14.16 0.44
C ALA A 308 -18.17 -14.87 -0.91
N THR A 309 -19.05 -14.34 -1.78
CA THR A 309 -19.24 -14.85 -3.14
C THR A 309 -17.98 -14.71 -3.99
N GLU A 310 -17.29 -13.56 -3.91
CA GLU A 310 -16.04 -13.34 -4.66
C GLU A 310 -14.91 -14.23 -4.16
N GLN A 311 -14.75 -14.36 -2.85
CA GLN A 311 -13.75 -15.26 -2.26
C GLN A 311 -13.99 -16.72 -2.61
N ALA A 312 -15.25 -17.18 -2.63
CA ALA A 312 -15.60 -18.53 -3.06
C ALA A 312 -15.27 -18.76 -4.55
N ALA A 313 -15.55 -17.80 -5.42
CA ALA A 313 -15.18 -17.88 -6.84
C ALA A 313 -13.66 -17.97 -7.05
N LEU A 314 -12.90 -17.17 -6.30
CA LEU A 314 -11.44 -17.18 -6.34
C LEU A 314 -10.84 -18.50 -5.84
N LEU A 315 -11.43 -19.12 -4.81
CA LEU A 315 -10.98 -20.44 -4.32
C LEU A 315 -11.13 -21.53 -5.36
N GLY A 316 -12.19 -21.51 -6.14
CA GLY A 316 -12.47 -22.50 -7.19
C GLY A 316 -11.60 -22.37 -8.45
N ALA A 317 -10.86 -21.27 -8.61
CA ALA A 317 -10.03 -21.03 -9.78
C ALA A 317 -8.57 -21.43 -9.55
N ASP A 318 -7.91 -21.96 -10.58
CA ASP A 318 -6.44 -22.16 -10.63
C ASP A 318 -5.77 -20.92 -11.22
N ARG A 319 -6.47 -20.23 -12.12
CA ARG A 319 -6.04 -18.99 -12.79
C ARG A 319 -7.07 -17.89 -12.61
N ILE A 320 -6.62 -16.71 -12.18
CA ILE A 320 -7.40 -15.50 -12.00
C ILE A 320 -6.99 -14.52 -13.09
N VAL A 321 -7.95 -14.00 -13.85
CA VAL A 321 -7.71 -13.00 -14.90
C VAL A 321 -8.45 -11.71 -14.52
N LEU A 322 -7.71 -10.62 -14.38
CA LEU A 322 -8.29 -9.28 -14.22
C LEU A 322 -8.27 -8.61 -15.59
N GLN A 323 -9.45 -8.50 -16.21
CA GLN A 323 -9.62 -7.85 -17.51
C GLN A 323 -10.20 -6.45 -17.32
N TYR A 324 -9.47 -5.40 -17.76
CA TYR A 324 -9.88 -4.02 -17.53
C TYR A 324 -9.24 -3.02 -18.50
N PRO A 325 -9.84 -1.84 -18.71
CA PRO A 325 -9.19 -0.71 -19.38
C PRO A 325 -8.27 0.02 -18.42
N MET A 326 -7.11 0.46 -18.90
CA MET A 326 -6.24 1.35 -18.14
C MET A 326 -6.86 2.75 -18.07
N TYR A 327 -7.41 3.12 -16.92
CA TYR A 327 -7.95 4.43 -16.65
C TYR A 327 -6.98 5.26 -15.80
N TRP A 328 -6.59 6.41 -16.32
CA TRP A 328 -5.67 7.31 -15.62
C TRP A 328 -4.39 6.59 -15.13
N LEU A 329 -3.77 5.80 -16.04
CA LEU A 329 -2.54 5.03 -15.77
C LEU A 329 -2.68 3.99 -14.64
N SER A 330 -3.92 3.62 -14.29
CA SER A 330 -4.28 2.71 -13.21
C SER A 330 -5.46 1.81 -13.65
N CYS A 331 -6.31 1.42 -12.74
CA CYS A 331 -7.47 0.55 -12.96
C CYS A 331 -8.79 1.28 -12.74
N PRO A 332 -9.92 0.73 -13.21
CA PRO A 332 -11.26 1.24 -12.91
C PRO A 332 -11.57 1.21 -11.40
N PRO A 333 -12.40 2.15 -10.89
CA PRO A 333 -12.66 2.30 -9.45
C PRO A 333 -13.27 1.04 -8.81
N LEU A 334 -14.13 0.30 -9.50
CA LEU A 334 -14.69 -0.93 -8.96
C LEU A 334 -13.61 -2.02 -8.78
N LEU A 335 -12.60 -2.10 -9.67
CA LEU A 335 -11.49 -3.04 -9.48
C LEU A 335 -10.69 -2.68 -8.24
N LYS A 336 -10.38 -1.38 -8.03
CA LYS A 336 -9.66 -0.97 -6.82
C LYS A 336 -10.45 -1.31 -5.56
N LYS A 337 -11.74 -0.98 -5.54
CA LYS A 337 -12.61 -1.34 -4.42
C LYS A 337 -12.69 -2.86 -4.21
N TRP A 338 -12.79 -3.63 -5.28
CA TRP A 338 -12.82 -5.10 -5.21
C TRP A 338 -11.52 -5.66 -4.59
N LEU A 339 -10.34 -5.12 -4.97
CA LEU A 339 -9.07 -5.52 -4.36
C LEU A 339 -9.06 -5.22 -2.85
N ASP A 340 -9.57 -4.05 -2.44
CA ASP A 340 -9.59 -3.62 -1.04
C ASP A 340 -10.56 -4.44 -0.18
N ASP A 341 -11.74 -4.77 -0.72
CA ASP A 341 -12.79 -5.46 0.03
C ASP A 341 -12.57 -6.98 0.07
N VAL A 342 -12.16 -7.58 -1.06
CA VAL A 342 -12.12 -9.05 -1.23
C VAL A 342 -10.81 -9.65 -0.73
N LEU A 343 -9.68 -8.96 -0.94
CA LEU A 343 -8.37 -9.43 -0.51
C LEU A 343 -8.13 -9.10 0.96
N THR A 344 -8.87 -9.75 1.85
CA THR A 344 -8.84 -9.45 3.29
C THR A 344 -7.62 -10.05 3.99
N PHE A 345 -7.20 -9.38 5.07
CA PHE A 345 -6.18 -9.91 5.99
C PHE A 345 -6.63 -11.26 6.59
N GLY A 346 -5.69 -12.19 6.70
CA GLY A 346 -5.96 -13.53 7.24
C GLY A 346 -6.57 -14.51 6.25
N TRP A 347 -7.06 -14.04 5.09
CA TRP A 347 -7.54 -14.86 3.98
C TRP A 347 -6.63 -14.78 2.76
N ALA A 348 -6.43 -13.60 2.16
CA ALA A 348 -5.59 -13.40 0.98
C ALA A 348 -4.12 -13.14 1.34
N TYR A 349 -3.87 -12.48 2.46
CA TYR A 349 -2.53 -12.08 2.90
C TYR A 349 -2.40 -12.07 4.42
N GLY A 350 -1.19 -11.82 4.90
CA GLY A 350 -0.84 -11.94 6.31
C GLY A 350 -0.41 -13.37 6.67
N SER A 351 -0.08 -13.61 7.94
CA SER A 351 0.53 -14.87 8.39
C SER A 351 -0.35 -16.11 8.18
N THR A 352 -1.67 -15.94 8.05
CA THR A 352 -2.64 -17.02 7.84
C THR A 352 -3.30 -16.96 6.47
N GLY A 353 -3.11 -15.85 5.72
CA GLY A 353 -3.77 -15.60 4.45
C GLY A 353 -3.06 -16.25 3.28
N THR A 354 -3.41 -17.49 2.98
CA THR A 354 -2.77 -18.30 1.93
C THR A 354 -3.76 -18.78 0.86
N ALA A 355 -4.99 -18.28 0.87
CA ALA A 355 -6.08 -18.76 0.01
C ALA A 355 -5.76 -18.71 -1.50
N LEU A 356 -4.91 -17.78 -1.92
CA LEU A 356 -4.57 -17.54 -3.32
C LEU A 356 -3.14 -18.01 -3.69
N HIS A 357 -2.40 -18.57 -2.74
CA HIS A 357 -1.02 -18.99 -2.97
C HIS A 357 -0.91 -19.99 -4.12
N GLY A 358 0.03 -19.74 -5.01
CA GLY A 358 0.36 -20.61 -6.13
C GLY A 358 -0.60 -20.55 -7.33
N LYS A 359 -1.74 -19.84 -7.22
CA LYS A 359 -2.64 -19.58 -8.35
C LYS A 359 -1.99 -18.62 -9.33
N GLU A 360 -2.31 -18.73 -10.63
CA GLU A 360 -1.84 -17.77 -11.63
C GLU A 360 -2.68 -16.49 -11.61
N LEU A 361 -2.04 -15.32 -11.69
CA LEU A 361 -2.68 -14.02 -11.86
C LEU A 361 -2.26 -13.42 -13.21
N LEU A 362 -3.21 -13.31 -14.12
CA LEU A 362 -3.05 -12.69 -15.44
C LEU A 362 -3.78 -11.33 -15.46
N LEU A 363 -3.12 -10.29 -15.92
CA LEU A 363 -3.77 -9.03 -16.26
C LEU A 363 -4.05 -8.99 -17.76
N ALA A 364 -5.30 -8.73 -18.15
CA ALA A 364 -5.70 -8.46 -19.54
C ALA A 364 -6.10 -6.98 -19.65
N VAL A 365 -5.18 -6.13 -20.13
CA VAL A 365 -5.33 -4.69 -20.04
C VAL A 365 -5.43 -4.05 -21.41
N SER A 366 -6.51 -3.30 -21.64
CA SER A 366 -6.61 -2.42 -22.81
C SER A 366 -6.08 -1.03 -22.49
N VAL A 367 -5.24 -0.49 -23.37
CA VAL A 367 -4.57 0.79 -23.21
C VAL A 367 -4.95 1.70 -24.36
N GLY A 368 -5.57 2.84 -24.09
CA GLY A 368 -6.11 3.75 -25.11
C GLY A 368 -5.06 4.36 -26.02
N GLY A 369 -3.94 4.84 -25.45
CA GLY A 369 -2.87 5.50 -26.18
C GLY A 369 -2.03 4.54 -27.03
N ALA A 370 -1.42 5.07 -28.09
CA ALA A 370 -0.47 4.33 -28.92
C ALA A 370 0.75 3.87 -28.11
N GLY A 371 1.35 2.74 -28.49
CA GLY A 371 2.54 2.19 -27.79
C GLY A 371 3.70 3.14 -27.70
N SER A 372 3.88 3.99 -28.70
CA SER A 372 4.93 5.05 -28.74
C SER A 372 4.77 6.13 -27.66
N ALA A 373 3.58 6.25 -27.05
CA ALA A 373 3.39 7.19 -25.94
C ALA A 373 4.00 6.70 -24.62
N TYR A 374 4.37 5.41 -24.53
CA TYR A 374 4.89 4.77 -23.32
C TYR A 374 6.38 4.44 -23.50
N GLY A 375 7.14 4.59 -22.40
CA GLY A 375 8.59 4.42 -22.40
C GLY A 375 9.33 5.75 -22.29
N ARG A 376 10.64 5.70 -22.17
CA ARG A 376 11.49 6.87 -21.84
C ARG A 376 11.40 8.02 -22.85
N GLU A 377 11.12 7.71 -24.13
CA GLU A 377 10.99 8.69 -25.21
C GLU A 377 9.52 9.07 -25.47
N GLY A 378 8.56 8.38 -24.83
CA GLY A 378 7.15 8.62 -24.98
C GLY A 378 6.62 9.72 -24.06
N ALA A 379 5.43 10.24 -24.38
CA ALA A 379 4.77 11.31 -23.61
C ALA A 379 4.54 10.98 -22.13
N HIS A 380 4.41 9.68 -21.79
CA HIS A 380 4.19 9.22 -20.42
C HIS A 380 5.48 8.92 -19.66
N ILE A 381 6.66 8.92 -20.31
CA ILE A 381 7.98 8.66 -19.73
C ILE A 381 8.17 7.22 -19.22
N TYR A 382 7.11 6.59 -18.71
CA TYR A 382 7.08 5.23 -18.15
C TYR A 382 6.51 4.22 -19.14
N THR A 383 6.95 2.98 -19.02
CA THR A 383 6.39 1.84 -19.77
C THR A 383 5.02 1.43 -19.19
N ILE A 384 4.22 0.71 -19.97
CA ILE A 384 2.95 0.15 -19.48
C ILE A 384 3.20 -0.79 -18.30
N HIS A 385 4.28 -1.60 -18.32
CA HIS A 385 4.62 -2.50 -17.22
C HIS A 385 4.94 -1.75 -15.92
N GLU A 386 5.56 -0.56 -16.00
CA GLU A 386 5.80 0.27 -14.82
C GLU A 386 4.50 0.79 -14.20
N PHE A 387 3.48 1.11 -15.00
CA PHE A 387 2.15 1.44 -14.49
C PHE A 387 1.41 0.24 -13.89
N LEU A 388 1.78 -0.99 -14.25
CA LEU A 388 1.19 -2.22 -13.70
C LEU A 388 1.95 -2.75 -12.46
N ARG A 389 3.04 -2.11 -12.02
CA ARG A 389 3.80 -2.51 -10.82
C ARG A 389 2.95 -2.64 -9.54
N PRO A 390 1.93 -1.79 -9.27
CA PRO A 390 1.06 -2.00 -8.12
C PRO A 390 0.33 -3.35 -8.14
N MET A 391 -0.11 -3.81 -9.31
CA MET A 391 -0.76 -5.12 -9.46
C MET A 391 0.22 -6.28 -9.29
N GLN A 392 1.46 -6.12 -9.79
CA GLN A 392 2.54 -7.09 -9.56
C GLN A 392 2.88 -7.17 -8.06
N GLY A 393 2.94 -6.02 -7.38
CA GLY A 393 3.11 -5.96 -5.92
C GLY A 393 1.99 -6.66 -5.17
N THR A 394 0.72 -6.44 -5.58
CA THR A 394 -0.45 -7.12 -5.02
C THR A 394 -0.33 -8.63 -5.20
N SER A 395 0.02 -9.10 -6.41
CA SER A 395 0.25 -10.53 -6.69
C SER A 395 1.26 -11.16 -5.74
N ARG A 396 2.38 -10.47 -5.47
CA ARG A 396 3.40 -10.93 -4.53
C ARG A 396 2.85 -11.01 -3.10
N VAL A 397 2.09 -10.02 -2.66
CA VAL A 397 1.51 -9.97 -1.30
C VAL A 397 0.53 -11.10 -1.07
N ILE A 398 -0.29 -11.45 -2.07
CA ILE A 398 -1.29 -12.53 -1.99
C ILE A 398 -0.74 -13.90 -2.42
N GLY A 399 0.56 -14.01 -2.73
CA GLY A 399 1.23 -15.26 -3.04
C GLY A 399 0.86 -15.90 -4.38
N THR A 400 0.32 -15.13 -5.33
CA THR A 400 0.02 -15.62 -6.69
C THR A 400 1.25 -15.58 -7.59
N LYS A 401 1.23 -16.37 -8.67
CA LYS A 401 2.22 -16.36 -9.76
C LYS A 401 1.81 -15.31 -10.77
N TYR A 402 2.56 -14.20 -10.86
CA TYR A 402 2.23 -13.11 -11.78
C TYR A 402 2.63 -13.46 -13.21
N ALA A 403 1.63 -13.64 -14.06
CA ALA A 403 1.86 -13.94 -15.49
C ALA A 403 2.23 -12.67 -16.27
N VAL A 404 2.92 -12.85 -17.41
CA VAL A 404 3.15 -11.76 -18.35
C VAL A 404 1.81 -11.16 -18.79
N PRO A 405 1.57 -9.85 -18.58
CA PRO A 405 0.29 -9.22 -18.89
C PRO A 405 -0.08 -9.30 -20.36
N PHE A 406 -1.34 -9.60 -20.65
CA PHE A 406 -1.92 -9.52 -21.99
C PHE A 406 -2.33 -8.07 -22.26
N LEU A 407 -1.59 -7.37 -23.12
CA LEU A 407 -1.78 -5.94 -23.39
C LEU A 407 -2.42 -5.72 -24.76
N SER A 408 -3.51 -4.94 -24.81
CA SER A 408 -4.12 -4.44 -26.05
C SER A 408 -3.90 -2.93 -26.14
N VAL A 409 -2.82 -2.54 -26.79
CA VAL A 409 -2.34 -1.15 -26.86
C VAL A 409 -2.92 -0.43 -28.07
N GLY A 410 -3.18 0.89 -27.96
CA GLY A 410 -3.77 1.69 -29.03
C GLY A 410 -5.29 1.48 -29.17
N ALA A 411 -5.97 1.09 -28.10
CA ALA A 411 -7.38 0.70 -28.11
C ALA A 411 -8.36 1.77 -28.64
N LEU A 412 -7.96 3.03 -28.69
CA LEU A 412 -8.79 4.12 -29.26
C LEU A 412 -8.77 4.11 -30.80
N GLU A 413 -7.68 3.65 -31.42
CA GLU A 413 -7.47 3.74 -32.86
C GLU A 413 -7.36 2.36 -33.55
N ILE A 414 -7.42 1.28 -32.77
CA ILE A 414 -7.28 -0.09 -33.25
C ILE A 414 -8.41 -0.45 -34.25
N THR A 415 -8.08 -1.12 -35.37
CA THR A 415 -9.06 -1.56 -36.38
C THR A 415 -9.85 -2.78 -35.89
N ASP A 416 -11.01 -3.04 -36.51
CA ASP A 416 -11.84 -4.20 -36.15
C ASP A 416 -11.14 -5.55 -36.47
N GLU A 417 -10.34 -5.61 -37.51
CA GLU A 417 -9.53 -6.79 -37.85
C GLU A 417 -8.46 -7.03 -36.78
N ALA A 418 -7.80 -5.96 -36.28
CA ALA A 418 -6.81 -6.08 -35.22
C ALA A 418 -7.48 -6.46 -33.88
N ILE A 419 -8.68 -5.97 -33.58
CA ILE A 419 -9.46 -6.40 -32.42
C ILE A 419 -9.80 -7.89 -32.51
N ALA A 420 -10.25 -8.38 -33.69
CA ALA A 420 -10.53 -9.78 -33.88
C ALA A 420 -9.29 -10.67 -33.69
N GLY A 421 -8.13 -10.23 -34.21
CA GLY A 421 -6.84 -10.89 -33.96
C GLY A 421 -6.48 -10.93 -32.46
N ARG A 422 -6.62 -9.80 -31.74
CA ARG A 422 -6.37 -9.76 -30.30
C ARG A 422 -7.31 -10.66 -29.50
N ALA A 423 -8.58 -10.78 -29.92
CA ALA A 423 -9.54 -11.68 -29.30
C ALA A 423 -9.15 -13.16 -29.48
N GLN A 424 -8.62 -13.53 -30.66
CA GLN A 424 -8.08 -14.87 -30.93
C GLN A 424 -6.84 -15.16 -30.10
N ASP A 425 -5.88 -14.21 -30.05
CA ASP A 425 -4.69 -14.32 -29.20
C ASP A 425 -5.06 -14.50 -27.73
N TYR A 426 -6.05 -13.74 -27.25
CA TYR A 426 -6.52 -13.83 -25.88
C TYR A 426 -7.13 -15.21 -25.57
N ALA A 427 -7.98 -15.70 -26.46
CA ALA A 427 -8.55 -17.04 -26.34
C ALA A 427 -7.45 -18.11 -26.28
N ALA A 428 -6.39 -18.00 -27.10
CA ALA A 428 -5.25 -18.90 -27.07
C ALA A 428 -4.48 -18.83 -25.72
N VAL A 429 -4.26 -17.62 -25.20
CA VAL A 429 -3.63 -17.41 -23.87
C VAL A 429 -4.45 -18.06 -22.76
N LEU A 430 -5.78 -17.90 -22.76
CA LEU A 430 -6.65 -18.50 -21.75
C LEU A 430 -6.61 -20.04 -21.75
N GLN A 431 -6.38 -20.65 -22.91
CA GLN A 431 -6.27 -22.10 -23.10
C GLN A 431 -4.85 -22.65 -22.85
N THR A 432 -3.85 -21.77 -22.69
CA THR A 432 -2.46 -22.21 -22.43
C THR A 432 -2.39 -22.91 -21.07
N PRO A 433 -1.86 -24.14 -20.98
CA PRO A 433 -1.82 -24.89 -19.71
C PRO A 433 -1.03 -24.18 -18.60
N GLU A 434 0.08 -23.56 -18.94
CA GLU A 434 0.95 -22.81 -18.01
C GLU A 434 1.35 -21.48 -18.65
N LEU A 435 1.09 -20.37 -17.96
CA LEU A 435 1.40 -19.04 -18.48
C LEU A 435 2.87 -18.67 -18.23
N PRO A 436 3.52 -17.93 -19.16
CA PRO A 436 4.83 -17.36 -18.89
C PRO A 436 4.73 -16.36 -17.73
N LEU A 437 5.62 -16.50 -16.76
CA LEU A 437 5.67 -15.61 -15.59
C LEU A 437 6.55 -14.41 -15.88
N LEU A 438 6.15 -13.25 -15.36
CA LEU A 438 6.97 -12.05 -15.40
C LEU A 438 7.90 -12.04 -14.19
N ASP A 439 9.21 -11.98 -14.44
CA ASP A 439 10.20 -11.85 -13.37
C ASP A 439 10.04 -10.49 -12.66
N ILE A 440 10.39 -10.47 -11.37
CA ILE A 440 10.23 -9.29 -10.50
C ILE A 440 11.04 -8.10 -11.02
N PHE A 441 12.12 -8.37 -11.76
CA PHE A 441 13.07 -7.37 -12.27
C PHE A 441 13.05 -7.21 -13.80
N GLY A 442 12.12 -7.90 -14.51
CA GLY A 442 11.96 -7.82 -15.95
C GLY A 442 11.18 -6.62 -16.42
#